data_9876a61a3c07757492f7adc8a53654e9
#
_entry.id   9876a61a3c07757492f7adc8a53654e9
#
_cell.length_a   1.000
_cell.length_b   1.000
_cell.length_c   1.000
_cell.angle_alpha   90.00
_cell.angle_beta   90.00
_cell.angle_gamma   90.00
#
_symmetry.space_group_name_H-M   'P 1'
#
loop_
_entity.id
_entity.type
_entity.pdbx_description
1 polymer ?
#
loop_
_entity_poly.entity_id
_entity_poly.type
_entity_poly.pdbx_seq_one_letter_code
_entity_poly.pdbx_strand_id
1 'polypeptide(L)'
;KVLALRREMGKTSNKKYTTMQKCVCKDSRVHGLLQFCGAARTGRWAGRLVQLQNLPQNHLESLDDARYLVKQGDLEEFEMNYGNVTQVLSELIRTAFIAKPGCTFHVCDFSAIEARVIAWIAGETWVLDAFRQGHDIYCETASKMFGVPVQKHGPNGDLRPKGKVAVLGLGYNGGVSALEAMGGKKLGLTEPEEKDIVNKWRDSNPHIVKLWRTVEKAAITAIKTGRSITIQQGIVIGYRWGMLLITLPSGRTICYPRTEVGIETNDGWRGDHEIIEYEGLNQKTKKWGKLRTYGGKLTENIVQATARDILGCVILRAEQRGLNVVFHIHDEIIVEATKGQTLPMVEALFSEPIPWCKDLPLKGAGYTTPYYLKD
;
A
#
# COMPACT_ATOMS: atom_id res chain seq x y z
N LYS A 1 15.39 -14.27 30.68
CA LYS A 1 14.48 -15.36 30.24
C LYS A 1 13.00 -14.97 30.43
N VAL A 2 12.56 -14.57 31.67
CA VAL A 2 11.16 -14.22 31.98
C VAL A 2 10.63 -13.07 31.10
N LEU A 3 11.39 -12.00 30.88
CA LEU A 3 10.98 -10.87 30.01
C LEU A 3 10.85 -11.28 28.53
N ALA A 4 11.71 -12.19 28.05
CA ALA A 4 11.62 -12.72 26.69
C ALA A 4 10.34 -13.55 26.52
N LEU A 5 10.04 -14.46 27.44
CA LEU A 5 8.81 -15.25 27.46
C LEU A 5 7.56 -14.37 27.52
N ARG A 6 7.57 -13.34 28.39
CA ARG A 6 6.46 -12.38 28.50
C ARG A 6 6.26 -11.59 27.20
N ARG A 7 7.34 -11.21 26.52
CA ARG A 7 7.27 -10.56 25.20
C ARG A 7 6.69 -11.50 24.14
N GLU A 8 7.08 -12.76 24.13
CA GLU A 8 6.57 -13.77 23.21
C GLU A 8 5.09 -14.06 23.44
N MET A 9 4.67 -14.28 24.68
CA MET A 9 3.27 -14.45 25.05
C MET A 9 2.41 -13.22 24.73
N GLY A 10 3.02 -12.04 24.73
CA GLY A 10 2.39 -10.76 24.39
C GLY A 10 2.24 -10.49 22.89
N LYS A 11 2.77 -11.34 21.98
CA LYS A 11 2.66 -11.15 20.54
C LYS A 11 1.20 -11.06 20.11
N THR A 12 0.82 -9.92 19.57
CA THR A 12 -0.55 -9.64 19.12
C THR A 12 -0.98 -10.53 17.97
N SER A 13 -0.03 -11.04 17.16
CA SER A 13 -0.30 -11.98 16.07
C SER A 13 -0.94 -13.27 16.55
N ASN A 14 -0.43 -13.88 17.63
CA ASN A 14 -0.99 -15.15 18.15
C ASN A 14 -2.39 -15.00 18.75
N LYS A 15 -2.72 -13.82 19.29
CA LYS A 15 -4.08 -13.51 19.75
C LYS A 15 -5.11 -13.50 18.61
N LYS A 16 -4.66 -13.42 17.35
CA LYS A 16 -5.54 -13.48 16.19
C LYS A 16 -6.21 -14.84 16.02
N TYR A 17 -5.54 -15.94 16.39
CA TYR A 17 -6.18 -17.26 16.39
C TYR A 17 -7.43 -17.31 17.29
N THR A 18 -7.31 -16.79 18.51
CA THR A 18 -8.46 -16.68 19.43
C THR A 18 -9.54 -15.74 18.86
N THR A 19 -9.14 -14.68 18.17
CA THR A 19 -10.09 -13.80 17.49
C THR A 19 -10.81 -14.53 16.37
N MET A 20 -10.11 -15.31 15.55
CA MET A 20 -10.70 -16.14 14.48
C MET A 20 -11.72 -17.10 15.06
N GLN A 21 -11.38 -17.86 16.12
CA GLN A 21 -12.30 -18.79 16.78
C GLN A 21 -13.59 -18.10 17.25
N LYS A 22 -13.48 -16.89 17.82
CA LYS A 22 -14.65 -16.14 18.31
C LYS A 22 -15.51 -15.56 17.20
N CYS A 23 -14.95 -15.39 15.99
CA CYS A 23 -15.62 -14.77 14.87
C CYS A 23 -16.12 -15.77 13.82
N VAL A 24 -15.77 -17.05 13.95
CA VAL A 24 -16.26 -18.11 13.03
C VAL A 24 -17.76 -18.22 13.13
N CYS A 25 -18.43 -18.13 11.98
CA CYS A 25 -19.88 -18.27 11.84
C CYS A 25 -20.27 -19.75 11.63
N LYS A 26 -21.58 -20.04 11.60
CA LYS A 26 -22.11 -21.41 11.44
C LYS A 26 -21.70 -22.10 10.15
N ASP A 27 -21.36 -21.33 9.13
CA ASP A 27 -20.85 -21.80 7.83
C ASP A 27 -19.33 -22.05 7.80
N SER A 28 -18.68 -22.02 8.97
CA SER A 28 -17.23 -22.15 9.14
C SER A 28 -16.42 -21.03 8.47
N ARG A 29 -17.04 -19.85 8.24
CA ARG A 29 -16.40 -18.66 7.67
C ARG A 29 -16.38 -17.52 8.67
N VAL A 30 -15.51 -16.56 8.41
CA VAL A 30 -15.46 -15.29 9.14
C VAL A 30 -15.96 -14.19 8.23
N HIS A 31 -17.03 -13.51 8.64
CA HIS A 31 -17.64 -12.40 7.90
C HIS A 31 -17.34 -11.05 8.56
N GLY A 32 -17.50 -9.95 7.79
CA GLY A 32 -17.34 -8.58 8.31
C GLY A 32 -15.88 -8.18 8.57
N LEU A 33 -14.91 -8.79 7.89
CA LEU A 33 -13.48 -8.52 8.07
C LEU A 33 -13.04 -7.15 7.57
N LEU A 34 -13.84 -6.48 6.73
CA LEU A 34 -13.51 -5.23 6.08
C LEU A 34 -14.62 -4.18 6.27
N GLN A 35 -14.23 -2.98 6.66
CA GLN A 35 -15.11 -1.82 6.68
C GLN A 35 -14.93 -1.02 5.39
N PHE A 36 -16.00 -0.87 4.62
CA PHE A 36 -16.03 0.00 3.45
C PHE A 36 -15.75 1.46 3.85
N CYS A 37 -14.88 2.14 3.09
CA CYS A 37 -14.44 3.51 3.36
C CYS A 37 -13.95 3.75 4.80
N GLY A 38 -13.40 2.74 5.46
CA GLY A 38 -12.98 2.81 6.86
C GLY A 38 -11.74 3.68 7.13
N ALA A 39 -10.93 3.96 6.11
CA ALA A 39 -9.80 4.88 6.19
C ALA A 39 -10.26 6.30 5.78
N ALA A 40 -10.48 7.16 6.75
CA ALA A 40 -11.13 8.47 6.59
C ALA A 40 -10.52 9.37 5.49
N ARG A 41 -9.18 9.31 5.28
CA ARG A 41 -8.48 10.21 4.34
C ARG A 41 -8.48 9.72 2.90
N THR A 42 -8.53 8.42 2.68
CA THR A 42 -8.38 7.81 1.35
C THR A 42 -9.62 7.05 0.91
N GLY A 43 -10.50 6.68 1.85
CA GLY A 43 -11.61 5.78 1.60
C GLY A 43 -11.18 4.32 1.35
N ARG A 44 -9.92 3.96 1.65
CA ARG A 44 -9.50 2.55 1.65
C ARG A 44 -10.33 1.75 2.64
N TRP A 45 -10.51 0.46 2.38
CA TRP A 45 -11.13 -0.43 3.36
C TRP A 45 -10.26 -0.54 4.60
N ALA A 46 -10.87 -0.51 5.77
CA ALA A 46 -10.18 -0.76 7.03
C ALA A 46 -10.45 -2.18 7.52
N GLY A 47 -9.42 -2.86 8.00
CA GLY A 47 -9.55 -4.18 8.60
C GLY A 47 -10.34 -4.15 9.90
N ARG A 48 -11.21 -5.13 10.08
CA ARG A 48 -11.97 -5.39 11.28
C ARG A 48 -11.65 -6.77 11.83
N LEU A 49 -12.03 -7.03 13.07
CA LEU A 49 -11.86 -8.33 13.74
C LEU A 49 -10.42 -8.84 13.63
N VAL A 50 -10.16 -9.74 12.70
CA VAL A 50 -8.83 -10.32 12.48
C VAL A 50 -7.82 -9.32 11.92
N GLN A 51 -8.28 -8.28 11.20
CA GLN A 51 -7.43 -7.26 10.55
C GLN A 51 -6.39 -7.88 9.60
N LEU A 52 -6.87 -8.45 8.49
CA LEU A 52 -6.07 -9.15 7.47
C LEU A 52 -4.80 -8.40 7.04
N GLN A 53 -4.89 -7.08 6.92
CA GLN A 53 -3.78 -6.22 6.48
C GLN A 53 -2.56 -6.27 7.42
N ASN A 54 -2.80 -6.61 8.69
CA ASN A 54 -1.78 -6.57 9.76
C ASN A 54 -1.29 -7.96 10.15
N LEU A 55 -1.62 -8.99 9.39
CA LEU A 55 -1.09 -10.33 9.63
C LEU A 55 0.37 -10.42 9.17
N PRO A 56 1.25 -11.08 9.92
CA PRO A 56 2.65 -11.27 9.55
C PRO A 56 2.79 -11.95 8.18
N GLN A 57 3.89 -11.67 7.50
CA GLN A 57 4.32 -12.46 6.34
C GLN A 57 4.96 -13.76 6.81
N ASN A 58 4.96 -14.75 5.93
CA ASN A 58 5.63 -16.02 6.13
C ASN A 58 7.08 -15.94 5.62
N HIS A 59 8.01 -16.48 6.40
CA HIS A 59 9.44 -16.61 6.06
C HIS A 59 9.95 -18.03 6.30
N LEU A 60 9.04 -18.98 6.55
CA LEU A 60 9.38 -20.38 6.78
C LEU A 60 9.75 -21.06 5.47
N GLU A 61 10.88 -21.74 5.43
CA GLU A 61 11.33 -22.53 4.28
C GLU A 61 10.41 -23.74 4.01
N SER A 62 9.96 -24.41 5.09
CA SER A 62 9.09 -25.61 5.03
C SER A 62 7.70 -25.30 5.59
N LEU A 63 6.92 -24.50 4.85
CA LEU A 63 5.60 -24.05 5.30
C LEU A 63 4.59 -25.20 5.47
N ASP A 64 4.57 -26.15 4.54
CA ASP A 64 3.63 -27.28 4.57
C ASP A 64 3.94 -28.25 5.71
N ASP A 65 5.23 -28.48 6.02
CA ASP A 65 5.65 -29.31 7.15
C ASP A 65 5.23 -28.66 8.48
N ALA A 66 5.45 -27.35 8.64
CA ALA A 66 5.01 -26.62 9.81
C ALA A 66 3.48 -26.68 9.99
N ARG A 67 2.73 -26.56 8.91
CA ARG A 67 1.26 -26.72 8.90
C ARG A 67 0.84 -28.13 9.28
N TYR A 68 1.54 -29.13 8.76
CA TYR A 68 1.26 -30.54 9.05
C TYR A 68 1.43 -30.81 10.55
N LEU A 69 2.58 -30.46 11.14
CA LEU A 69 2.86 -30.67 12.56
C LEU A 69 1.85 -29.94 13.48
N VAL A 70 1.47 -28.71 13.12
CA VAL A 70 0.42 -28.00 13.88
C VAL A 70 -0.91 -28.74 13.83
N LYS A 71 -1.28 -29.38 12.70
CA LYS A 71 -2.52 -30.17 12.58
C LYS A 71 -2.46 -31.46 13.37
N GLN A 72 -1.30 -32.07 13.50
CA GLN A 72 -1.11 -33.26 14.33
C GLN A 72 -1.24 -32.95 15.82
N GLY A 73 -0.93 -31.71 16.21
CA GLY A 73 -0.97 -31.26 17.60
C GLY A 73 0.20 -31.76 18.45
N ASP A 74 1.25 -32.29 17.80
CA ASP A 74 2.47 -32.72 18.49
C ASP A 74 3.38 -31.51 18.75
N LEU A 75 3.30 -31.03 19.99
CA LEU A 75 4.06 -29.85 20.42
C LEU A 75 5.55 -30.16 20.55
N GLU A 76 5.91 -31.39 21.00
CA GLU A 76 7.31 -31.78 21.24
C GLU A 76 8.05 -31.87 19.90
N GLU A 77 7.47 -32.56 18.92
CA GLU A 77 8.04 -32.65 17.57
C GLU A 77 8.12 -31.27 16.90
N PHE A 78 7.12 -30.41 17.12
CA PHE A 78 7.12 -29.05 16.61
C PHE A 78 8.22 -28.19 17.21
N GLU A 79 8.45 -28.27 18.56
CA GLU A 79 9.55 -27.56 19.24
C GLU A 79 10.93 -28.08 18.79
N MET A 80 11.07 -29.38 18.58
CA MET A 80 12.32 -29.97 18.08
C MET A 80 12.69 -29.46 16.68
N ASN A 81 11.73 -29.33 15.80
CA ASN A 81 11.99 -28.93 14.41
C ASN A 81 12.16 -27.41 14.24
N TYR A 82 11.43 -26.61 15.00
CA TYR A 82 11.35 -25.15 14.78
C TYR A 82 11.81 -24.27 15.95
N GLY A 83 12.01 -24.84 17.10
CA GLY A 83 12.50 -24.16 18.32
C GLY A 83 11.50 -23.16 18.90
N ASN A 84 11.23 -22.06 18.23
CA ASN A 84 10.31 -21.00 18.70
C ASN A 84 8.90 -21.18 18.14
N VAL A 85 8.09 -21.97 18.83
CA VAL A 85 6.68 -22.24 18.48
C VAL A 85 5.86 -20.98 18.25
N THR A 86 6.00 -19.97 19.12
CA THR A 86 5.24 -18.72 19.04
C THR A 86 5.56 -17.91 17.78
N GLN A 87 6.83 -17.93 17.35
CA GLN A 87 7.24 -17.27 16.12
C GLN A 87 6.64 -17.96 14.90
N VAL A 88 6.77 -19.30 14.86
CA VAL A 88 6.26 -20.10 13.74
C VAL A 88 4.73 -19.97 13.62
N LEU A 89 3.99 -20.10 14.73
CA LEU A 89 2.55 -19.87 14.73
C LEU A 89 2.17 -18.47 14.24
N SER A 90 2.96 -17.44 14.58
CA SER A 90 2.75 -16.10 14.06
C SER A 90 2.87 -16.02 12.52
N GLU A 91 3.81 -16.75 11.94
CA GLU A 91 4.03 -16.80 10.49
C GLU A 91 3.02 -17.69 9.76
N LEU A 92 2.47 -18.70 10.42
CA LEU A 92 1.44 -19.58 9.89
C LEU A 92 0.03 -18.95 9.83
N ILE A 93 -0.20 -17.80 10.49
CA ILE A 93 -1.55 -17.30 10.73
C ILE A 93 -2.37 -17.04 9.46
N ARG A 94 -1.72 -16.60 8.36
CA ARG A 94 -2.40 -16.40 7.06
C ARG A 94 -2.93 -17.71 6.49
N THR A 95 -2.21 -18.80 6.71
CA THR A 95 -2.55 -20.13 6.19
C THR A 95 -3.77 -20.76 6.87
N ALA A 96 -4.33 -20.12 7.91
CA ALA A 96 -5.61 -20.50 8.50
C ALA A 96 -6.81 -20.17 7.58
N PHE A 97 -6.63 -19.26 6.62
CA PHE A 97 -7.65 -19.01 5.59
C PHE A 97 -7.47 -20.01 4.46
N ILE A 98 -8.38 -20.96 4.36
CA ILE A 98 -8.36 -22.03 3.38
C ILE A 98 -9.55 -21.91 2.42
N ALA A 99 -9.36 -22.34 1.18
CA ALA A 99 -10.46 -22.45 0.23
C ALA A 99 -11.40 -23.61 0.66
N LYS A 100 -12.69 -23.51 0.32
CA LYS A 100 -13.65 -24.59 0.57
C LYS A 100 -13.28 -25.84 -0.26
N PRO A 101 -13.73 -27.03 0.15
CA PRO A 101 -13.49 -28.27 -0.60
C PRO A 101 -13.89 -28.12 -2.08
N GLY A 102 -13.02 -28.57 -2.97
CA GLY A 102 -13.21 -28.46 -4.43
C GLY A 102 -12.90 -27.09 -5.03
N CYS A 103 -12.43 -26.12 -4.24
CA CYS A 103 -11.96 -24.83 -4.68
C CYS A 103 -10.50 -24.60 -4.35
N THR A 104 -9.93 -23.57 -4.98
CA THR A 104 -8.59 -23.07 -4.69
C THR A 104 -8.63 -21.54 -4.66
N PHE A 105 -7.64 -20.89 -4.02
CA PHE A 105 -7.50 -19.45 -4.10
C PHE A 105 -6.66 -19.06 -5.31
N HIS A 106 -7.16 -18.09 -6.08
CA HIS A 106 -6.36 -17.26 -6.95
C HIS A 106 -6.13 -15.93 -6.23
N VAL A 107 -4.90 -15.69 -5.87
CA VAL A 107 -4.45 -14.43 -5.24
C VAL A 107 -3.84 -13.58 -6.34
N CYS A 108 -4.34 -12.39 -6.57
CA CYS A 108 -3.84 -11.51 -7.61
C CYS A 108 -3.75 -10.08 -7.08
N ASP A 109 -2.60 -9.42 -7.25
CA ASP A 109 -2.35 -8.05 -6.86
C ASP A 109 -1.93 -7.16 -8.04
N PHE A 110 -2.03 -5.86 -7.84
CA PHE A 110 -1.46 -4.89 -8.78
C PHE A 110 0.06 -4.78 -8.62
N SER A 111 0.77 -4.93 -9.70
CA SER A 111 2.21 -4.68 -9.72
C SER A 111 2.50 -3.18 -9.55
N ALA A 112 2.98 -2.78 -8.35
CA ALA A 112 3.41 -1.42 -8.00
C ALA A 112 2.36 -0.31 -8.32
N ILE A 113 1.10 -0.48 -7.91
CA ILE A 113 0.00 0.41 -8.29
C ILE A 113 0.23 1.87 -7.91
N GLU A 114 0.77 2.14 -6.71
CA GLU A 114 1.00 3.52 -6.26
C GLU A 114 2.05 4.22 -7.13
N ALA A 115 3.11 3.52 -7.56
CA ALA A 115 4.12 4.06 -8.47
C ALA A 115 3.53 4.35 -9.87
N ARG A 116 2.61 3.51 -10.35
CA ARG A 116 1.89 3.73 -11.62
C ARG A 116 0.98 4.95 -11.53
N VAL A 117 0.17 5.01 -10.48
CA VAL A 117 -0.81 6.10 -10.27
C VAL A 117 -0.13 7.45 -10.09
N ILE A 118 0.94 7.54 -9.29
CA ILE A 118 1.64 8.82 -9.09
C ILE A 118 2.31 9.30 -10.39
N ALA A 119 2.95 8.39 -11.12
CA ALA A 119 3.55 8.72 -12.42
C ALA A 119 2.50 9.18 -13.44
N TRP A 120 1.35 8.53 -13.49
CA TRP A 120 0.24 8.89 -14.36
C TRP A 120 -0.34 10.27 -14.01
N ILE A 121 -0.60 10.54 -12.73
CA ILE A 121 -1.09 11.86 -12.29
C ILE A 121 -0.06 12.95 -12.58
N ALA A 122 1.22 12.69 -12.32
CA ALA A 122 2.29 13.66 -12.52
C ALA A 122 2.65 13.88 -14.01
N GLY A 123 2.36 12.91 -14.87
CA GLY A 123 2.86 12.87 -16.26
C GLY A 123 4.33 12.49 -16.34
N GLU A 124 4.82 11.63 -15.44
CA GLU A 124 6.21 11.15 -15.44
C GLU A 124 6.36 10.02 -16.48
N THR A 125 6.57 10.40 -17.74
CA THR A 125 6.47 9.52 -18.91
C THR A 125 7.41 8.35 -18.89
N TRP A 126 8.67 8.54 -18.46
CA TRP A 126 9.66 7.46 -18.45
C TRP A 126 9.24 6.30 -17.51
N VAL A 127 8.60 6.61 -16.39
CA VAL A 127 8.05 5.60 -15.47
C VAL A 127 6.91 4.84 -16.13
N LEU A 128 6.00 5.55 -16.80
CA LEU A 128 4.88 4.92 -17.51
C LEU A 128 5.37 4.04 -18.66
N ASP A 129 6.40 4.47 -19.38
CA ASP A 129 7.00 3.70 -20.49
C ASP A 129 7.72 2.44 -19.99
N ALA A 130 8.45 2.53 -18.86
CA ALA A 130 9.02 1.37 -18.20
C ALA A 130 7.94 0.33 -17.86
N PHE A 131 6.79 0.78 -17.32
CA PHE A 131 5.67 -0.11 -17.02
C PHE A 131 5.01 -0.70 -18.28
N ARG A 132 4.86 0.07 -19.37
CA ARG A 132 4.32 -0.42 -20.66
C ARG A 132 5.21 -1.50 -21.27
N GLN A 133 6.51 -1.34 -21.14
CA GLN A 133 7.52 -2.30 -21.63
C GLN A 133 7.69 -3.51 -20.70
N GLY A 134 7.05 -3.50 -19.53
CA GLY A 134 7.14 -4.59 -18.55
C GLY A 134 8.45 -4.64 -17.77
N HIS A 135 9.19 -3.55 -17.75
CA HIS A 135 10.46 -3.45 -17.05
C HIS A 135 10.27 -3.43 -15.51
N ASP A 136 11.29 -3.89 -14.80
CA ASP A 136 11.36 -3.78 -13.33
C ASP A 136 11.61 -2.33 -12.93
N ILE A 137 10.59 -1.65 -12.40
CA ILE A 137 10.69 -0.22 -12.04
C ILE A 137 11.80 0.08 -11.04
N TYR A 138 12.16 -0.86 -10.19
CA TYR A 138 13.26 -0.68 -9.24
C TYR A 138 14.63 -0.70 -9.92
N CYS A 139 14.80 -1.56 -10.94
CA CYS A 139 15.98 -1.56 -11.78
C CYS A 139 16.07 -0.28 -12.62
N GLU A 140 14.97 0.10 -13.28
CA GLU A 140 14.91 1.33 -14.09
C GLU A 140 15.20 2.58 -13.27
N THR A 141 14.61 2.68 -12.07
CA THR A 141 14.88 3.79 -11.15
C THR A 141 16.34 3.83 -10.73
N ALA A 142 16.94 2.69 -10.39
CA ALA A 142 18.35 2.63 -10.04
C ALA A 142 19.23 2.98 -11.26
N SER A 143 18.91 2.48 -12.44
CA SER A 143 19.64 2.81 -13.68
C SER A 143 19.65 4.31 -13.94
N LYS A 144 18.49 4.96 -13.79
CA LYS A 144 18.36 6.40 -14.02
C LYS A 144 19.09 7.23 -12.95
N MET A 145 19.01 6.82 -11.67
CA MET A 145 19.68 7.50 -10.57
C MET A 145 21.22 7.41 -10.64
N PHE A 146 21.74 6.27 -11.04
CA PHE A 146 23.19 6.01 -11.02
C PHE A 146 23.84 6.10 -12.39
N GLY A 147 23.08 6.27 -13.47
CA GLY A 147 23.60 6.41 -14.84
C GLY A 147 24.24 5.14 -15.41
N VAL A 148 23.91 3.97 -14.85
CA VAL A 148 24.42 2.66 -15.27
C VAL A 148 23.27 1.66 -15.46
N PRO A 149 23.34 0.71 -16.40
CA PRO A 149 22.32 -0.30 -16.57
C PRO A 149 22.26 -1.21 -15.33
N VAL A 150 21.07 -1.42 -14.78
CA VAL A 150 20.82 -2.28 -13.61
C VAL A 150 19.87 -3.41 -14.00
N GLN A 151 20.25 -4.66 -13.71
CA GLN A 151 19.46 -5.85 -13.97
C GLN A 151 19.32 -6.68 -12.70
N LYS A 152 18.13 -7.22 -12.45
CA LYS A 152 17.81 -7.96 -11.21
C LYS A 152 18.77 -9.11 -10.91
N HIS A 153 19.17 -9.85 -11.94
CA HIS A 153 20.09 -11.01 -11.88
C HIS A 153 21.25 -10.82 -12.86
N GLY A 154 21.81 -9.61 -12.97
CA GLY A 154 22.85 -9.26 -13.92
C GLY A 154 23.67 -8.05 -13.48
N PRO A 155 24.21 -7.26 -14.42
CA PRO A 155 25.06 -6.12 -14.11
C PRO A 155 24.41 -5.14 -13.14
N ASN A 156 25.20 -4.71 -12.13
CA ASN A 156 24.79 -3.73 -11.11
C ASN A 156 23.52 -4.10 -10.34
N GLY A 157 23.19 -5.38 -10.21
CA GLY A 157 21.99 -5.86 -9.53
C GLY A 157 21.91 -5.48 -8.04
N ASP A 158 23.04 -5.21 -7.41
CA ASP A 158 23.20 -4.68 -6.05
C ASP A 158 22.62 -3.27 -5.89
N LEU A 159 22.44 -2.50 -6.97
CA LEU A 159 21.80 -1.19 -6.94
C LEU A 159 20.25 -1.26 -6.92
N ARG A 160 19.66 -2.39 -7.35
CA ARG A 160 18.22 -2.57 -7.38
C ARG A 160 17.54 -2.35 -6.01
N PRO A 161 18.08 -2.84 -4.86
CA PRO A 161 17.54 -2.54 -3.53
C PRO A 161 17.50 -1.03 -3.22
N LYS A 162 18.51 -0.26 -3.65
CA LYS A 162 18.53 1.21 -3.51
C LYS A 162 17.42 1.85 -4.33
N GLY A 163 17.20 1.40 -5.56
CA GLY A 163 16.06 1.81 -6.40
C GLY A 163 14.70 1.48 -5.75
N LYS A 164 14.57 0.29 -5.14
CA LYS A 164 13.34 -0.11 -4.44
C LYS A 164 13.03 0.82 -3.26
N VAL A 165 14.02 1.08 -2.41
CA VAL A 165 13.86 1.97 -1.24
C VAL A 165 13.51 3.40 -1.69
N ALA A 166 14.13 3.88 -2.77
CA ALA A 166 13.85 5.19 -3.34
C ALA A 166 12.40 5.29 -3.87
N VAL A 167 11.93 4.34 -4.66
CA VAL A 167 10.54 4.30 -5.17
C VAL A 167 9.53 4.28 -4.04
N LEU A 168 9.76 3.47 -3.01
CA LEU A 168 8.82 3.33 -1.89
C LEU A 168 8.84 4.51 -0.92
N GLY A 169 10.00 5.15 -0.70
CA GLY A 169 10.19 6.20 0.30
C GLY A 169 10.00 7.62 -0.21
N LEU A 170 10.29 7.89 -1.48
CA LEU A 170 10.44 9.27 -1.96
C LEU A 170 9.26 9.80 -2.75
N GLY A 171 8.33 8.96 -3.18
CA GLY A 171 7.18 9.34 -4.02
C GLY A 171 6.30 10.45 -3.45
N TYR A 172 6.32 10.68 -2.15
CA TYR A 172 5.44 11.61 -1.44
C TYR A 172 6.21 12.70 -0.67
N ASN A 173 7.26 13.23 -1.29
CA ASN A 173 8.15 14.23 -0.71
C ASN A 173 8.92 13.71 0.52
N GLY A 174 9.18 12.40 0.56
CA GLY A 174 10.04 11.80 1.56
C GLY A 174 11.48 12.34 1.47
N GLY A 175 12.18 12.31 2.59
CA GLY A 175 13.60 12.61 2.70
C GLY A 175 14.37 11.43 3.28
N VAL A 176 15.53 11.68 3.87
CA VAL A 176 16.40 10.67 4.48
C VAL A 176 15.65 9.78 5.48
N SER A 177 14.84 10.37 6.36
CA SER A 177 14.04 9.60 7.35
C SER A 177 13.04 8.64 6.71
N ALA A 178 12.52 8.95 5.53
CA ALA A 178 11.64 8.04 4.79
C ALA A 178 12.43 6.87 4.16
N LEU A 179 13.65 7.14 3.64
CA LEU A 179 14.54 6.08 3.17
C LEU A 179 14.94 5.12 4.29
N GLU A 180 15.30 5.65 5.46
CA GLU A 180 15.61 4.84 6.64
C GLU A 180 14.42 3.94 7.04
N ALA A 181 13.20 4.49 7.07
CA ALA A 181 11.98 3.76 7.38
C ALA A 181 11.69 2.63 6.37
N MET A 182 12.07 2.81 5.10
CA MET A 182 11.91 1.82 4.03
C MET A 182 13.10 0.83 3.95
N GLY A 183 14.06 0.91 4.86
CA GLY A 183 15.16 -0.05 4.96
C GLY A 183 16.53 0.46 4.52
N GLY A 184 16.72 1.77 4.31
CA GLY A 184 18.01 2.37 3.95
C GLY A 184 19.15 1.94 4.89
N LYS A 185 18.91 1.96 6.20
CA LYS A 185 19.89 1.48 7.20
C LYS A 185 20.25 -0.01 7.07
N LYS A 186 19.30 -0.85 6.66
CA LYS A 186 19.56 -2.28 6.41
C LYS A 186 20.44 -2.52 5.20
N LEU A 187 20.50 -1.55 4.27
CA LEU A 187 21.38 -1.57 3.11
C LEU A 187 22.78 -1.01 3.40
N GLY A 188 23.05 -0.64 4.66
CA GLY A 188 24.34 -0.09 5.08
C GLY A 188 24.62 1.32 4.55
N LEU A 189 23.59 2.08 4.13
CA LEU A 189 23.74 3.43 3.62
C LEU A 189 24.15 4.40 4.72
N THR A 190 25.12 5.27 4.41
CA THR A 190 25.50 6.42 5.24
C THR A 190 24.57 7.60 4.97
N GLU A 191 24.46 8.54 5.91
CA GLU A 191 23.61 9.73 5.75
C GLU A 191 23.94 10.57 4.48
N PRO A 192 25.23 10.77 4.08
CA PRO A 192 25.55 11.41 2.81
C PRO A 192 25.03 10.64 1.58
N GLU A 193 25.15 9.30 1.59
CA GLU A 193 24.62 8.47 0.51
C GLU A 193 23.09 8.52 0.44
N GLU A 194 22.41 8.54 1.58
CA GLU A 194 20.95 8.70 1.62
C GLU A 194 20.51 10.06 1.07
N LYS A 195 21.24 11.15 1.38
CA LYS A 195 21.01 12.48 0.82
C LYS A 195 21.22 12.50 -0.69
N ASP A 196 22.27 11.85 -1.19
CA ASP A 196 22.57 11.71 -2.62
C ASP A 196 21.46 10.95 -3.34
N ILE A 197 20.98 9.84 -2.77
CA ILE A 197 19.85 9.06 -3.31
C ILE A 197 18.58 9.93 -3.40
N VAL A 198 18.27 10.71 -2.36
CA VAL A 198 17.10 11.62 -2.37
C VAL A 198 17.20 12.63 -3.52
N ASN A 199 18.38 13.24 -3.72
CA ASN A 199 18.57 14.22 -4.76
C ASN A 199 18.50 13.57 -6.16
N LYS A 200 19.23 12.50 -6.41
CA LYS A 200 19.19 11.76 -7.67
C LYS A 200 17.80 11.27 -8.04
N TRP A 201 17.03 10.81 -7.06
CA TRP A 201 15.65 10.39 -7.32
C TRP A 201 14.77 11.59 -7.72
N ARG A 202 14.88 12.73 -7.02
CA ARG A 202 14.11 13.94 -7.33
C ARG A 202 14.47 14.49 -8.71
N ASP A 203 15.76 14.49 -9.08
CA ASP A 203 16.23 14.91 -10.39
C ASP A 203 15.73 13.98 -11.50
N SER A 204 15.59 12.69 -11.20
CA SER A 204 15.05 11.69 -12.11
C SER A 204 13.52 11.75 -12.26
N ASN A 205 12.81 12.38 -11.31
CA ASN A 205 11.34 12.43 -11.27
C ASN A 205 10.80 13.88 -11.10
N PRO A 206 11.17 14.80 -12.01
CA PRO A 206 10.85 16.22 -11.85
C PRO A 206 9.35 16.51 -11.89
N HIS A 207 8.57 15.73 -12.65
CA HIS A 207 7.13 15.90 -12.74
C HIS A 207 6.43 15.50 -11.43
N ILE A 208 6.90 14.44 -10.76
CA ILE A 208 6.39 14.06 -9.44
C ILE A 208 6.72 15.14 -8.40
N VAL A 209 7.93 15.68 -8.41
CA VAL A 209 8.34 16.78 -7.53
C VAL A 209 7.47 18.04 -7.75
N LYS A 210 7.18 18.35 -9.02
CA LYS A 210 6.29 19.45 -9.41
C LYS A 210 4.86 19.20 -8.92
N LEU A 211 4.38 17.97 -8.99
CA LEU A 211 3.03 17.60 -8.56
C LEU A 211 2.79 17.96 -7.09
N TRP A 212 3.72 17.66 -6.18
CA TRP A 212 3.57 17.98 -4.76
C TRP A 212 3.32 19.48 -4.55
N ARG A 213 4.12 20.32 -5.21
CA ARG A 213 4.00 21.79 -5.14
C ARG A 213 2.69 22.27 -5.77
N THR A 214 2.28 21.67 -6.87
CA THR A 214 1.02 22.01 -7.56
C THR A 214 -0.18 21.71 -6.67
N VAL A 215 -0.22 20.54 -6.04
CA VAL A 215 -1.29 20.13 -5.12
C VAL A 215 -1.36 21.06 -3.90
N GLU A 216 -0.23 21.38 -3.30
CA GLU A 216 -0.16 22.28 -2.15
C GLU A 216 -0.65 23.69 -2.48
N LYS A 217 -0.12 24.27 -3.55
CA LYS A 217 -0.52 25.59 -4.02
C LYS A 217 -2.01 25.65 -4.37
N ALA A 218 -2.53 24.63 -5.04
CA ALA A 218 -3.95 24.53 -5.37
C ALA A 218 -4.82 24.44 -4.11
N ALA A 219 -4.41 23.66 -3.10
CA ALA A 219 -5.11 23.55 -1.83
C ALA A 219 -5.13 24.89 -1.08
N ILE A 220 -3.99 25.55 -0.91
CA ILE A 220 -3.88 26.87 -0.27
C ILE A 220 -4.74 27.90 -1.01
N THR A 221 -4.66 27.93 -2.34
CA THR A 221 -5.45 28.85 -3.16
C THR A 221 -6.94 28.61 -2.99
N ALA A 222 -7.38 27.34 -3.03
CA ALA A 222 -8.79 26.99 -2.85
C ALA A 222 -9.31 27.43 -1.46
N ILE A 223 -8.54 27.19 -0.39
CA ILE A 223 -8.92 27.57 0.98
C ILE A 223 -9.06 29.09 1.09
N LYS A 224 -8.09 29.85 0.57
CA LYS A 224 -8.07 31.30 0.68
C LYS A 224 -9.12 32.01 -0.17
N THR A 225 -9.41 31.47 -1.36
CA THR A 225 -10.25 32.17 -2.34
C THR A 225 -11.63 31.58 -2.50
N GLY A 226 -11.89 30.37 -1.98
CA GLY A 226 -13.12 29.61 -2.22
C GLY A 226 -13.28 29.10 -3.66
N ARG A 227 -12.29 29.31 -4.54
CA ARG A 227 -12.33 28.89 -5.95
C ARG A 227 -11.85 27.45 -6.08
N SER A 228 -12.50 26.68 -6.95
CA SER A 228 -12.03 25.35 -7.31
C SER A 228 -10.90 25.44 -8.34
N ILE A 229 -9.85 24.64 -8.13
CA ILE A 229 -8.68 24.57 -8.99
C ILE A 229 -8.63 23.16 -9.61
N THR A 230 -8.64 23.08 -10.93
CA THR A 230 -8.41 21.81 -11.64
C THR A 230 -6.93 21.65 -11.90
N ILE A 231 -6.41 20.48 -11.56
CA ILE A 231 -5.02 20.08 -11.83
C ILE A 231 -5.00 18.88 -12.80
N GLN A 232 -3.86 18.23 -12.94
CA GLN A 232 -3.66 17.10 -13.86
C GLN A 232 -4.71 15.99 -13.66
N GLN A 233 -4.99 15.25 -14.72
CA GLN A 233 -5.94 14.12 -14.74
C GLN A 233 -7.37 14.45 -14.27
N GLY A 234 -7.78 15.73 -14.40
CA GLY A 234 -9.11 16.17 -14.00
C GLY A 234 -9.37 16.20 -12.50
N ILE A 235 -8.32 16.13 -11.68
CA ILE A 235 -8.44 16.28 -10.22
C ILE A 235 -8.86 17.73 -9.92
N VAL A 236 -9.93 17.89 -9.13
CA VAL A 236 -10.44 19.20 -8.72
C VAL A 236 -10.25 19.39 -7.23
N ILE A 237 -9.56 20.47 -6.86
CA ILE A 237 -9.33 20.85 -5.47
C ILE A 237 -10.18 22.09 -5.18
N GLY A 238 -11.13 21.97 -4.27
CA GLY A 238 -12.07 23.02 -3.91
C GLY A 238 -12.21 23.18 -2.40
N TYR A 239 -12.84 24.28 -1.99
CA TYR A 239 -13.13 24.56 -0.58
C TYR A 239 -14.58 24.99 -0.41
N ARG A 240 -15.32 24.20 0.38
CA ARG A 240 -16.72 24.48 0.72
C ARG A 240 -17.05 24.02 2.15
N TRP A 241 -17.94 24.73 2.81
CA TRP A 241 -18.45 24.40 4.15
C TRP A 241 -17.35 24.20 5.21
N GLY A 242 -16.25 24.95 5.10
CA GLY A 242 -15.10 24.77 6.00
C GLY A 242 -14.26 23.52 5.72
N MET A 243 -14.43 22.89 4.56
CA MET A 243 -13.71 21.67 4.19
C MET A 243 -12.92 21.83 2.90
N LEU A 244 -11.69 21.33 2.89
CA LEU A 244 -10.94 21.12 1.65
C LEU A 244 -11.45 19.83 1.01
N LEU A 245 -11.89 19.92 -0.22
CA LEU A 245 -12.49 18.83 -1.02
C LEU A 245 -11.58 18.52 -2.20
N ILE A 246 -11.20 17.27 -2.38
CA ILE A 246 -10.40 16.84 -3.52
C ILE A 246 -11.18 15.77 -4.28
N THR A 247 -11.69 16.14 -5.45
CA THR A 247 -12.37 15.23 -6.36
C THR A 247 -11.35 14.50 -7.22
N LEU A 248 -11.37 13.20 -7.17
CA LEU A 248 -10.46 12.28 -7.86
C LEU A 248 -10.89 12.06 -9.32
N PRO A 249 -10.02 11.49 -10.18
CA PRO A 249 -10.39 11.13 -11.55
C PRO A 249 -11.60 10.20 -11.66
N SER A 250 -11.84 9.37 -10.64
CA SER A 250 -13.02 8.49 -10.53
C SER A 250 -14.33 9.23 -10.27
N GLY A 251 -14.29 10.54 -9.99
CA GLY A 251 -15.43 11.35 -9.55
C GLY A 251 -15.69 11.30 -8.06
N ARG A 252 -15.04 10.41 -7.30
CA ARG A 252 -15.15 10.36 -5.84
C ARG A 252 -14.39 11.52 -5.21
N THR A 253 -14.92 12.05 -4.11
CA THR A 253 -14.29 13.16 -3.37
C THR A 253 -13.77 12.68 -2.01
N ILE A 254 -12.53 13.04 -1.69
CA ILE A 254 -11.96 12.95 -0.33
C ILE A 254 -12.03 14.32 0.33
N CYS A 255 -12.22 14.36 1.65
CA CYS A 255 -12.43 15.61 2.36
C CYS A 255 -11.56 15.73 3.61
N TYR A 256 -11.20 16.98 3.91
CA TYR A 256 -10.47 17.40 5.09
C TYR A 256 -11.33 18.44 5.83
N PRO A 257 -11.92 18.06 6.97
CA PRO A 257 -12.85 18.94 7.69
C PRO A 257 -12.10 20.05 8.43
N ARG A 258 -12.77 21.19 8.58
CA ARG A 258 -12.29 22.39 9.30
C ARG A 258 -10.87 22.76 8.88
N THR A 259 -10.67 22.84 7.54
CA THR A 259 -9.37 23.15 6.97
C THR A 259 -9.14 24.65 6.94
N GLU A 260 -7.96 25.06 7.39
CA GLU A 260 -7.53 26.47 7.38
C GLU A 260 -6.06 26.57 6.94
N VAL A 261 -5.66 27.76 6.49
CA VAL A 261 -4.26 28.10 6.23
C VAL A 261 -3.73 28.86 7.43
N GLY A 262 -2.75 28.29 8.10
CA GLY A 262 -1.97 28.95 9.14
C GLY A 262 -0.63 29.45 8.63
N ILE A 263 0.09 30.20 9.46
CA ILE A 263 1.47 30.62 9.23
C ILE A 263 2.34 29.96 10.30
N GLU A 264 3.36 29.23 9.88
CA GLU A 264 4.41 28.77 10.77
C GLU A 264 5.56 29.76 10.74
N THR A 265 5.78 30.43 11.88
CA THR A 265 6.91 31.34 12.06
C THR A 265 8.17 30.52 12.35
N ASN A 266 9.22 30.76 11.59
CA ASN A 266 10.49 30.10 11.76
C ASN A 266 11.59 31.15 11.97
N ASP A 267 12.24 31.11 13.12
CA ASP A 267 13.40 31.97 13.43
C ASP A 267 14.68 31.62 12.65
N GLY A 268 14.56 30.68 11.66
CA GLY A 268 15.66 30.14 10.88
C GLY A 268 15.60 30.46 9.40
N TRP A 269 16.44 29.80 8.62
CA TRP A 269 16.69 30.01 7.18
C TRP A 269 15.46 29.97 6.25
N ARG A 270 14.32 29.44 6.69
CA ARG A 270 13.13 29.26 5.84
C ARG A 270 12.12 30.40 5.91
N GLY A 271 12.25 31.31 6.88
CA GLY A 271 11.25 32.34 7.10
C GLY A 271 9.84 31.80 7.37
N ASP A 272 8.89 32.71 7.49
CA ASP A 272 7.48 32.36 7.66
C ASP A 272 6.93 31.67 6.42
N HIS A 273 6.22 30.56 6.62
CA HIS A 273 5.59 29.84 5.52
C HIS A 273 4.18 29.37 5.85
N GLU A 274 3.37 29.25 4.81
CA GLU A 274 1.99 28.81 4.93
C GLU A 274 1.91 27.30 5.20
N ILE A 275 1.08 26.93 6.17
CA ILE A 275 0.77 25.53 6.50
C ILE A 275 -0.71 25.27 6.34
N ILE A 276 -1.06 24.04 5.99
CA ILE A 276 -2.44 23.59 5.90
C ILE A 276 -2.76 22.78 7.16
N GLU A 277 -3.74 23.23 7.93
CA GLU A 277 -4.25 22.54 9.10
C GLU A 277 -5.69 22.05 8.85
N TYR A 278 -6.06 20.92 9.42
CA TYR A 278 -7.41 20.37 9.36
C TYR A 278 -7.69 19.55 10.60
N GLU A 279 -8.96 19.23 10.87
CA GLU A 279 -9.31 18.33 11.97
C GLU A 279 -9.39 16.88 11.51
N GLY A 280 -8.92 15.97 12.34
CA GLY A 280 -8.94 14.55 12.04
C GLY A 280 -8.45 13.66 13.17
N LEU A 281 -8.59 12.36 12.97
CA LEU A 281 -8.10 11.37 13.92
C LEU A 281 -6.57 11.22 13.78
N ASN A 282 -5.84 11.52 14.84
CA ASN A 282 -4.41 11.25 14.91
C ASN A 282 -4.16 9.74 14.98
N GLN A 283 -3.40 9.19 14.02
CA GLN A 283 -3.20 7.75 13.90
C GLN A 283 -2.37 7.15 15.04
N LYS A 284 -1.53 7.95 15.68
CA LYS A 284 -0.69 7.50 16.82
C LYS A 284 -1.46 7.58 18.13
N THR A 285 -2.03 8.73 18.45
CA THR A 285 -2.71 8.96 19.72
C THR A 285 -4.18 8.50 19.76
N LYS A 286 -4.75 8.19 18.58
CA LYS A 286 -6.17 7.84 18.41
C LYS A 286 -7.15 8.91 18.92
N LYS A 287 -6.71 10.17 19.05
CA LYS A 287 -7.53 11.32 19.45
C LYS A 287 -7.86 12.17 18.24
N TRP A 288 -9.05 12.73 18.24
CA TRP A 288 -9.46 13.75 17.27
C TRP A 288 -8.86 15.10 17.64
N GLY A 289 -8.40 15.86 16.66
CA GLY A 289 -7.80 17.17 16.88
C GLY A 289 -7.18 17.75 15.61
N LYS A 290 -6.55 18.91 15.73
CA LYS A 290 -5.84 19.57 14.63
C LYS A 290 -4.64 18.74 14.17
N LEU A 291 -4.53 18.60 12.88
CA LEU A 291 -3.46 17.90 12.16
C LEU A 291 -2.94 18.78 11.05
N ARG A 292 -1.66 18.66 10.74
CA ARG A 292 -1.03 19.34 9.61
C ARG A 292 -0.95 18.44 8.39
N THR A 293 -1.03 19.07 7.22
CA THR A 293 -0.78 18.41 5.94
C THR A 293 0.03 19.32 5.02
N TYR A 294 0.55 18.76 3.96
CA TYR A 294 1.39 19.44 2.97
C TYR A 294 1.25 18.73 1.61
N GLY A 295 1.79 19.30 0.55
CA GLY A 295 1.61 18.81 -0.81
C GLY A 295 1.95 17.34 -1.01
N GLY A 296 3.05 16.86 -0.44
CA GLY A 296 3.42 15.45 -0.49
C GLY A 296 2.38 14.54 0.17
N LYS A 297 1.87 14.91 1.34
CA LYS A 297 0.85 14.13 2.07
C LYS A 297 -0.51 14.15 1.40
N LEU A 298 -0.88 15.28 0.83
CA LEU A 298 -2.10 15.38 0.00
C LEU A 298 -1.98 14.50 -1.24
N THR A 299 -0.82 14.53 -1.91
CA THR A 299 -0.53 13.67 -3.07
C THR A 299 -0.60 12.18 -2.70
N GLU A 300 -0.01 11.77 -1.58
CA GLU A 300 -0.12 10.39 -1.08
C GLU A 300 -1.60 9.98 -0.94
N ASN A 301 -2.42 10.81 -0.31
CA ASN A 301 -3.83 10.49 -0.12
C ASN A 301 -4.60 10.42 -1.45
N ILE A 302 -4.31 11.30 -2.41
CA ILE A 302 -4.88 11.27 -3.77
C ILE A 302 -4.51 9.96 -4.48
N VAL A 303 -3.23 9.60 -4.48
CA VAL A 303 -2.72 8.38 -5.14
C VAL A 303 -3.34 7.12 -4.52
N GLN A 304 -3.32 7.03 -3.19
CA GLN A 304 -3.88 5.89 -2.47
C GLN A 304 -5.39 5.77 -2.65
N ALA A 305 -6.09 6.89 -2.69
CA ALA A 305 -7.52 6.94 -2.92
C ALA A 305 -7.87 6.52 -4.37
N THR A 306 -7.09 6.96 -5.34
CA THR A 306 -7.24 6.58 -6.75
C THR A 306 -6.95 5.08 -6.95
N ALA A 307 -5.87 4.56 -6.34
CA ALA A 307 -5.54 3.13 -6.37
C ALA A 307 -6.67 2.27 -5.77
N ARG A 308 -7.29 2.75 -4.67
CA ARG A 308 -8.47 2.09 -4.08
C ARG A 308 -9.66 2.06 -5.05
N ASP A 309 -9.90 3.13 -5.80
CA ASP A 309 -11.00 3.20 -6.75
C ASP A 309 -10.75 2.27 -7.96
N ILE A 310 -9.49 2.14 -8.39
CA ILE A 310 -9.07 1.15 -9.39
C ILE A 310 -9.34 -0.27 -8.91
N LEU A 311 -8.95 -0.62 -7.68
CA LEU A 311 -9.27 -1.93 -7.10
C LEU A 311 -10.78 -2.16 -7.03
N GLY A 312 -11.57 -1.13 -6.69
CA GLY A 312 -13.02 -1.20 -6.70
C GLY A 312 -13.60 -1.60 -8.06
N CYS A 313 -13.03 -1.09 -9.16
CA CYS A 313 -13.41 -1.49 -10.51
C CYS A 313 -13.09 -2.98 -10.78
N VAL A 314 -11.93 -3.47 -10.31
CA VAL A 314 -11.57 -4.90 -10.46
C VAL A 314 -12.51 -5.81 -9.69
N ILE A 315 -12.85 -5.46 -8.44
CA ILE A 315 -13.81 -6.23 -7.63
C ILE A 315 -15.18 -6.30 -8.31
N LEU A 316 -15.69 -5.18 -8.83
CA LEU A 316 -16.97 -5.15 -9.54
C LEU A 316 -16.95 -5.99 -10.83
N ARG A 317 -15.83 -5.98 -11.56
CA ARG A 317 -15.66 -6.83 -12.76
C ARG A 317 -15.62 -8.31 -12.39
N ALA A 318 -14.95 -8.66 -11.30
CA ALA A 318 -14.92 -10.04 -10.80
C ALA A 318 -16.33 -10.52 -10.47
N GLU A 319 -17.10 -9.75 -9.74
CA GLU A 319 -18.50 -10.04 -9.41
C GLU A 319 -19.37 -10.21 -10.66
N GLN A 320 -19.28 -9.28 -11.63
CA GLN A 320 -20.01 -9.35 -12.91
C GLN A 320 -19.71 -10.61 -13.74
N ARG A 321 -18.54 -11.23 -13.54
CA ARG A 321 -18.11 -12.47 -14.20
C ARG A 321 -18.34 -13.72 -13.35
N GLY A 322 -19.02 -13.58 -12.21
CA GLY A 322 -19.29 -14.71 -11.31
C GLY A 322 -18.06 -15.26 -10.62
N LEU A 323 -17.01 -14.46 -10.49
CA LEU A 323 -15.82 -14.81 -9.70
C LEU A 323 -16.04 -14.43 -8.24
N ASN A 324 -15.92 -15.41 -7.35
CA ASN A 324 -16.19 -15.24 -5.93
C ASN A 324 -15.01 -14.58 -5.19
N VAL A 325 -15.00 -13.25 -5.07
CA VAL A 325 -14.01 -12.51 -4.28
C VAL A 325 -14.35 -12.67 -2.80
N VAL A 326 -13.61 -13.51 -2.08
CA VAL A 326 -13.88 -13.80 -0.66
C VAL A 326 -13.31 -12.75 0.29
N PHE A 327 -12.19 -12.11 -0.07
CA PHE A 327 -11.64 -10.93 0.60
C PHE A 327 -10.63 -10.22 -0.30
N HIS A 328 -10.16 -9.08 0.15
CA HIS A 328 -9.12 -8.31 -0.53
C HIS A 328 -8.24 -7.57 0.49
N ILE A 329 -7.00 -7.27 0.13
CA ILE A 329 -6.04 -6.55 0.99
C ILE A 329 -5.30 -5.51 0.15
N HIS A 330 -5.39 -4.24 0.52
CA HIS A 330 -4.76 -3.11 -0.17
C HIS A 330 -5.06 -3.06 -1.68
N ASP A 331 -4.24 -3.70 -2.48
CA ASP A 331 -4.25 -3.76 -3.95
C ASP A 331 -4.41 -5.19 -4.49
N GLU A 332 -4.68 -6.15 -3.61
CA GLU A 332 -4.80 -7.58 -3.86
C GLU A 332 -6.26 -8.02 -3.72
N ILE A 333 -6.74 -8.92 -4.59
CA ILE A 333 -7.99 -9.66 -4.40
C ILE A 333 -7.71 -11.15 -4.26
N ILE A 334 -8.54 -11.82 -3.47
CA ILE A 334 -8.50 -13.26 -3.30
C ILE A 334 -9.81 -13.84 -3.82
N VAL A 335 -9.72 -14.60 -4.90
CA VAL A 335 -10.84 -15.28 -5.54
C VAL A 335 -10.85 -16.74 -5.11
N GLU A 336 -11.96 -17.21 -4.54
CA GLU A 336 -12.20 -18.62 -4.29
C GLU A 336 -12.72 -19.26 -5.58
N ALA A 337 -11.81 -19.83 -6.35
CA ALA A 337 -12.06 -20.32 -7.70
C ALA A 337 -12.53 -21.79 -7.70
N THR A 338 -13.54 -22.08 -8.50
CA THR A 338 -14.01 -23.42 -8.82
C THR A 338 -13.26 -24.00 -10.02
N LYS A 339 -13.44 -25.29 -10.29
CA LYS A 339 -12.85 -25.94 -11.47
C LYS A 339 -13.31 -25.23 -12.75
N GLY A 340 -12.35 -24.77 -13.55
CA GLY A 340 -12.59 -24.02 -14.79
C GLY A 340 -12.43 -22.49 -14.68
N GLN A 341 -12.42 -21.94 -13.48
CA GLN A 341 -12.00 -20.56 -13.25
C GLN A 341 -10.48 -20.55 -13.08
N THR A 342 -9.77 -19.90 -14.00
CA THR A 342 -8.30 -19.94 -14.06
C THR A 342 -7.65 -18.65 -13.58
N LEU A 343 -6.41 -18.72 -13.12
CA LEU A 343 -5.64 -17.52 -12.71
C LEU A 343 -5.55 -16.46 -13.82
N PRO A 344 -5.26 -16.79 -15.10
CA PRO A 344 -5.28 -15.80 -16.18
C PRO A 344 -6.60 -15.04 -16.34
N MET A 345 -7.75 -15.66 -16.02
CA MET A 345 -9.05 -14.97 -16.03
C MET A 345 -9.11 -13.90 -14.94
N VAL A 346 -8.51 -14.12 -13.78
CA VAL A 346 -8.42 -13.14 -12.69
C VAL A 346 -7.43 -12.04 -13.04
N GLU A 347 -6.23 -12.40 -13.54
CA GLU A 347 -5.20 -11.43 -13.94
C GLU A 347 -5.68 -10.47 -15.03
N ALA A 348 -6.49 -10.97 -15.98
CA ALA A 348 -7.06 -10.16 -17.05
C ALA A 348 -7.90 -8.99 -16.53
N LEU A 349 -8.61 -9.16 -15.40
CA LEU A 349 -9.43 -8.10 -14.78
C LEU A 349 -8.61 -6.85 -14.43
N PHE A 350 -7.35 -7.06 -14.04
CA PHE A 350 -6.44 -6.00 -13.60
C PHE A 350 -5.90 -5.18 -14.76
N SER A 351 -5.80 -5.77 -15.93
CA SER A 351 -5.23 -5.13 -17.13
C SER A 351 -6.26 -4.45 -18.02
N GLU A 352 -7.55 -4.64 -17.75
CA GLU A 352 -8.61 -4.03 -18.53
C GLU A 352 -8.68 -2.52 -18.36
N PRO A 353 -8.83 -1.75 -19.45
CA PRO A 353 -8.93 -0.30 -19.39
C PRO A 353 -10.09 0.17 -18.51
N ILE A 354 -9.83 1.19 -17.70
CA ILE A 354 -10.84 1.85 -16.87
C ILE A 354 -11.18 3.21 -17.54
N PRO A 355 -12.46 3.54 -17.78
CA PRO A 355 -12.84 4.70 -18.59
C PRO A 355 -12.25 6.04 -18.16
N TRP A 356 -12.05 6.23 -16.85
CA TRP A 356 -11.53 7.48 -16.28
C TRP A 356 -10.00 7.49 -16.10
N CYS A 357 -9.29 6.40 -16.44
CA CYS A 357 -7.82 6.33 -16.43
C CYS A 357 -7.27 5.44 -17.57
N LYS A 358 -7.74 5.66 -18.79
CA LYS A 358 -7.45 4.83 -19.98
C LYS A 358 -5.95 4.66 -20.26
N ASP A 359 -5.16 5.71 -20.04
CA ASP A 359 -3.73 5.74 -20.37
C ASP A 359 -2.84 5.20 -19.25
N LEU A 360 -3.43 4.83 -18.12
CA LEU A 360 -2.70 4.24 -16.99
C LEU A 360 -2.36 2.77 -17.33
N PRO A 361 -1.07 2.41 -17.45
CA PRO A 361 -0.69 1.02 -17.68
C PRO A 361 -0.95 0.20 -16.41
N LEU A 362 -1.98 -0.63 -16.42
CA LEU A 362 -2.35 -1.51 -15.32
C LEU A 362 -1.90 -2.93 -15.63
N LYS A 363 -1.45 -3.66 -14.61
CA LYS A 363 -1.07 -5.06 -14.70
C LYS A 363 -1.26 -5.75 -13.35
N GLY A 364 -1.97 -6.89 -13.36
CA GLY A 364 -2.01 -7.81 -12.25
C GLY A 364 -0.95 -8.91 -12.41
N ALA A 365 -0.55 -9.47 -11.29
CA ALA A 365 0.22 -10.70 -11.21
C ALA A 365 -0.33 -11.53 -10.05
N GLY A 366 -0.37 -12.85 -10.21
CA GLY A 366 -0.97 -13.68 -9.19
C GLY A 366 -0.39 -15.09 -9.14
N TYR A 367 -0.93 -15.85 -8.21
CA TYR A 367 -0.59 -17.26 -8.00
C TYR A 367 -1.82 -18.05 -7.49
N THR A 368 -1.73 -19.37 -7.57
CA THR A 368 -2.77 -20.28 -7.13
C THR A 368 -2.30 -21.04 -5.90
N THR A 369 -3.16 -21.16 -4.88
CA THR A 369 -2.81 -21.78 -3.61
C THR A 369 -4.07 -22.35 -2.92
N PRO A 370 -3.97 -23.44 -2.14
CA PRO A 370 -5.09 -23.96 -1.36
C PRO A 370 -5.41 -23.17 -0.10
N TYR A 371 -4.49 -22.33 0.36
CA TYR A 371 -4.62 -21.45 1.53
C TYR A 371 -3.98 -20.10 1.27
N TYR A 372 -4.40 -19.06 1.98
CA TYR A 372 -3.89 -17.70 1.74
C TYR A 372 -2.43 -17.55 2.18
N LEU A 373 -1.64 -17.01 1.28
CA LEU A 373 -0.25 -16.58 1.46
C LEU A 373 -0.13 -15.11 1.05
N LYS A 374 0.97 -14.49 1.41
CA LYS A 374 1.44 -13.23 0.83
C LYS A 374 2.95 -13.34 0.60
N ASP A 375 3.35 -13.25 -0.66
CA ASP A 375 4.75 -13.22 -1.07
C ASP A 375 5.46 -11.92 -0.66
#